data_d34b8f030b86488359e3d85040e0e4cf
#
_entry.id   d34b8f030b86488359e3d85040e0e4cf
#
_cell.length_a   1.000
_cell.length_b   1.000
_cell.length_c   1.000
_cell.angle_alpha   90.00
_cell.angle_beta   90.00
_cell.angle_gamma   90.00
#
_symmetry.space_group_name_H-M   'P 1'
#
loop_
_entity.id
_entity.type
_entity.pdbx_description
1 polymer ?
#
loop_
_entity_poly.entity_id
_entity_poly.type
_entity_poly.pdbx_seq_one_letter_code
_entity_poly.pdbx_strand_id
1 'polypeptide(L)'
;RLKHFIWETFSSHYVELVKARAYNSENRFTKEESDGARWTLYYCLENLLKLLAPVLPMMTYYIYHHLWKKDIHFEKFPNVNGKTIKGVTTEDITMLNSAIWRAKKDKGLGLRDDLSSLEVPLKFKPMEKDLVAAHRIKTLTYGELTISV
;
A
#
# COMPACT_ATOMS: atom_id res chain seq x y z
N ARG A 1 -17.95 -1.13 -5.58
CA ARG A 1 -16.59 -0.76 -6.04
C ARG A 1 -15.75 -0.15 -4.92
N LEU A 2 -16.23 0.92 -4.22
CA LEU A 2 -15.46 1.58 -3.14
C LEU A 2 -15.09 0.63 -1.99
N LYS A 3 -16.03 -0.19 -1.48
CA LYS A 3 -15.77 -1.19 -0.45
C LYS A 3 -14.66 -2.16 -0.87
N HIS A 4 -14.71 -2.69 -2.10
CA HIS A 4 -13.68 -3.58 -2.63
C HIS A 4 -12.31 -2.89 -2.69
N PHE A 5 -12.26 -1.65 -3.22
CA PHE A 5 -11.03 -0.87 -3.26
C PHE A 5 -10.43 -0.67 -1.87
N ILE A 6 -11.24 -0.24 -0.89
CA ILE A 6 -10.75 0.01 0.47
C ILE A 6 -10.22 -1.26 1.10
N TRP A 7 -10.97 -2.35 1.03
CA TRP A 7 -10.67 -3.58 1.76
C TRP A 7 -9.61 -4.41 1.08
N GLU A 8 -9.83 -4.74 -0.20
CA GLU A 8 -8.97 -5.67 -0.92
C GLU A 8 -7.70 -5.00 -1.46
N THR A 9 -7.84 -3.80 -2.05
CA THR A 9 -6.72 -3.16 -2.74
C THR A 9 -5.89 -2.30 -1.80
N PHE A 10 -6.54 -1.33 -1.15
CA PHE A 10 -5.82 -0.33 -0.35
C PHE A 10 -5.31 -0.93 0.96
N SER A 11 -6.20 -1.51 1.79
CA SER A 11 -5.80 -2.00 3.11
C SER A 11 -4.97 -3.27 3.02
N SER A 12 -5.40 -4.27 2.23
CA SER A 12 -4.72 -5.57 2.19
C SER A 12 -3.41 -5.56 1.41
N HIS A 13 -3.25 -4.68 0.42
CA HIS A 13 -2.05 -4.68 -0.42
C HIS A 13 -1.21 -3.42 -0.27
N TYR A 14 -1.79 -2.23 -0.52
CA TYR A 14 -1.00 -1.00 -0.54
C TYR A 14 -0.45 -0.63 0.84
N VAL A 15 -1.30 -0.63 1.87
CA VAL A 15 -0.87 -0.30 3.25
C VAL A 15 0.21 -1.27 3.72
N GLU A 16 0.02 -2.58 3.49
CA GLU A 16 1.00 -3.60 3.87
C GLU A 16 2.35 -3.41 3.16
N LEU A 17 2.33 -3.01 1.90
CA LEU A 17 3.54 -2.77 1.12
C LEU A 17 4.33 -1.56 1.63
N VAL A 18 3.64 -0.43 1.92
CA VAL A 18 4.32 0.83 2.27
C VAL A 18 4.56 1.02 3.77
N LYS A 19 3.98 0.19 4.63
CA LYS A 19 4.09 0.37 6.09
C LYS A 19 5.54 0.35 6.60
N ALA A 20 6.40 -0.50 6.03
CA ALA A 20 7.81 -0.55 6.40
C ALA A 20 8.51 0.79 6.12
N ARG A 21 8.21 1.43 5.00
CA ARG A 21 8.71 2.76 4.63
C ARG A 21 8.11 3.86 5.51
N ALA A 22 6.81 3.80 5.79
CA ALA A 22 6.13 4.80 6.62
C ALA A 22 6.64 4.80 8.08
N TYR A 23 6.85 3.63 8.67
CA TYR A 23 7.42 3.50 10.02
C TYR A 23 8.93 3.70 10.05
N ASN A 24 9.63 3.18 9.06
CA ASN A 24 11.10 3.23 8.91
C ASN A 24 11.88 2.83 10.18
N SER A 25 11.38 1.84 10.92
CA SER A 25 11.97 1.42 12.20
C SER A 25 13.40 0.85 12.04
N GLU A 26 13.73 0.34 10.86
CA GLU A 26 15.02 -0.26 10.54
C GLU A 26 15.96 0.72 9.82
N ASN A 27 15.56 1.99 9.65
CA ASN A 27 16.32 3.04 8.96
C ASN A 27 16.76 2.67 7.52
N ARG A 28 15.96 1.88 6.81
CA ARG A 28 16.22 1.45 5.42
C ARG A 28 15.88 2.51 4.39
N PHE A 29 15.06 3.48 4.76
CA PHE A 29 14.55 4.53 3.89
C PHE A 29 15.07 5.89 4.33
N THR A 30 15.22 6.82 3.40
CA THR A 30 15.55 8.19 3.75
C THR A 30 14.36 8.85 4.46
N LYS A 31 14.61 10.00 5.08
CA LYS A 31 13.55 10.78 5.73
C LYS A 31 12.50 11.21 4.70
N GLU A 32 12.93 11.66 3.53
CA GLU A 32 12.06 12.12 2.44
C GLU A 32 11.17 10.97 1.91
N GLU A 33 11.75 9.77 1.74
CA GLU A 33 11.00 8.56 1.33
C GLU A 33 9.93 8.20 2.38
N SER A 34 10.28 8.27 3.65
CA SER A 34 9.37 7.99 4.77
C SER A 34 8.27 9.03 4.90
N ASP A 35 8.62 10.32 4.84
CA ASP A 35 7.67 11.43 4.91
C ASP A 35 6.72 11.41 3.71
N GLY A 36 7.22 11.10 2.51
CA GLY A 36 6.38 10.89 1.31
C GLY A 36 5.37 9.76 1.47
N ALA A 37 5.77 8.63 2.08
CA ALA A 37 4.87 7.53 2.37
C ALA A 37 3.77 7.94 3.37
N ARG A 38 4.14 8.60 4.46
CA ARG A 38 3.20 9.10 5.48
C ARG A 38 2.23 10.11 4.89
N TRP A 39 2.73 11.06 4.09
CA TRP A 39 1.90 12.04 3.41
C TRP A 39 0.88 11.37 2.48
N THR A 40 1.31 10.38 1.70
CA THR A 40 0.41 9.65 0.80
C THR A 40 -0.68 8.90 1.56
N LEU A 41 -0.32 8.21 2.66
CA LEU A 41 -1.30 7.52 3.51
C LEU A 41 -2.30 8.51 4.12
N TYR A 42 -1.82 9.66 4.60
CA TYR A 42 -2.66 10.72 5.16
C TYR A 42 -3.61 11.31 4.12
N TYR A 43 -3.11 11.59 2.92
CA TYR A 43 -3.91 12.06 1.79
C TYR A 43 -4.97 11.05 1.36
N CYS A 44 -4.61 9.76 1.29
CA CYS A 44 -5.58 8.70 1.00
C CYS A 44 -6.66 8.61 2.08
N LEU A 45 -6.27 8.65 3.36
CA LEU A 45 -7.22 8.62 4.48
C LEU A 45 -8.22 9.78 4.40
N GLU A 46 -7.74 11.01 4.16
CA GLU A 46 -8.61 12.18 4.01
C GLU A 46 -9.65 11.98 2.92
N ASN A 47 -9.21 11.55 1.73
CA ASN A 47 -10.11 11.35 0.60
C ASN A 47 -11.10 10.19 0.83
N LEU A 48 -10.65 9.08 1.44
CA LEU A 48 -11.52 7.96 1.79
C LEU A 48 -12.59 8.36 2.80
N LEU A 49 -12.25 9.14 3.82
CA LEU A 49 -13.23 9.65 4.79
C LEU A 49 -14.27 10.53 4.11
N LYS A 50 -13.86 11.45 3.22
CA LYS A 50 -14.80 12.29 2.44
C LYS A 50 -15.73 11.47 1.56
N LEU A 51 -15.23 10.41 0.92
CA LEU A 51 -16.05 9.51 0.10
C LEU A 51 -17.02 8.66 0.94
N LEU A 52 -16.67 8.33 2.17
CA LEU A 52 -17.49 7.53 3.09
C LEU A 52 -18.48 8.36 3.93
N ALA A 53 -18.27 9.67 4.03
CA ALA A 53 -19.08 10.54 4.88
C ALA A 53 -20.61 10.41 4.66
N PRO A 54 -21.13 10.29 3.43
CA PRO A 54 -22.56 10.11 3.22
C PRO A 54 -23.13 8.78 3.72
N VAL A 55 -22.27 7.75 3.88
CA VAL A 55 -22.69 6.39 4.28
C VAL A 55 -22.43 6.13 5.76
N LEU A 56 -21.35 6.70 6.29
CA LEU A 56 -20.89 6.52 7.67
C LEU A 56 -20.66 7.88 8.36
N PRO A 57 -21.68 8.75 8.46
CA PRO A 57 -21.51 10.16 8.85
C PRO A 57 -20.84 10.33 10.21
N MET A 58 -21.28 9.59 11.22
CA MET A 58 -20.76 9.74 12.59
C MET A 58 -19.32 9.31 12.74
N MET A 59 -18.94 8.17 12.14
CA MET A 59 -17.59 7.64 12.22
C MET A 59 -16.61 8.52 11.46
N THR A 60 -16.96 8.94 10.26
CA THR A 60 -16.11 9.81 9.43
C THR A 60 -15.96 11.19 10.05
N TYR A 61 -17.04 11.74 10.63
CA TYR A 61 -16.96 12.99 11.38
C TYR A 61 -15.99 12.87 12.57
N TYR A 62 -16.14 11.83 13.38
CA TYR A 62 -15.29 11.64 14.56
C TYR A 62 -13.80 11.59 14.20
N ILE A 63 -13.43 10.75 13.22
CA ILE A 63 -12.04 10.60 12.78
C ILE A 63 -11.54 11.91 12.16
N TYR A 64 -12.31 12.50 11.25
CA TYR A 64 -11.93 13.71 10.54
C TYR A 64 -11.74 14.89 11.48
N HIS A 65 -12.70 15.10 12.38
CA HIS A 65 -12.62 16.17 13.39
C HIS A 65 -11.41 15.98 14.33
N HIS A 66 -11.11 14.73 14.70
CA HIS A 66 -9.94 14.46 15.55
C HIS A 66 -8.62 14.85 14.88
N LEU A 67 -8.48 14.55 13.60
CA LEU A 67 -7.23 14.77 12.85
C LEU A 67 -7.10 16.20 12.32
N TRP A 68 -8.17 16.78 11.75
CA TRP A 68 -8.11 18.08 11.07
C TRP A 68 -8.79 19.22 11.82
N LYS A 69 -9.50 18.95 12.92
CA LYS A 69 -10.28 19.92 13.71
C LYS A 69 -11.35 20.65 12.86
N LYS A 70 -11.88 19.95 11.84
CA LYS A 70 -12.90 20.44 10.91
C LYS A 70 -14.09 19.52 10.89
N ASP A 71 -15.23 20.02 10.39
CA ASP A 71 -16.40 19.21 10.14
C ASP A 71 -16.40 18.70 8.69
N ILE A 72 -16.36 17.38 8.52
CA ILE A 72 -16.29 16.72 7.22
C ILE A 72 -17.52 16.97 6.36
N HIS A 73 -18.67 17.24 6.99
CA HIS A 73 -19.94 17.44 6.28
C HIS A 73 -19.99 18.73 5.47
N PHE A 74 -19.10 19.68 5.76
CA PHE A 74 -18.93 20.92 4.98
C PHE A 74 -17.78 20.85 3.97
N GLU A 75 -17.08 19.73 3.91
CA GLU A 75 -15.97 19.51 2.96
C GLU A 75 -16.48 19.08 1.58
N LYS A 76 -15.74 19.49 0.54
CA LYS A 76 -16.05 19.07 -0.83
C LYS A 76 -15.60 17.65 -1.10
N PHE A 77 -16.33 16.94 -1.95
CA PHE A 77 -15.87 15.65 -2.48
C PHE A 77 -14.51 15.78 -3.19
N PRO A 78 -13.67 14.73 -3.12
CA PRO A 78 -12.40 14.73 -3.81
C PRO A 78 -12.57 14.91 -5.32
N ASN A 79 -11.75 15.79 -5.92
CA ASN A 79 -11.69 15.95 -7.37
C ASN A 79 -10.77 14.88 -7.99
N VAL A 80 -11.20 14.31 -9.12
CA VAL A 80 -10.36 13.43 -9.90
C VAL A 80 -9.47 14.28 -10.81
N ASN A 81 -8.17 14.35 -10.49
CA ASN A 81 -7.21 15.11 -11.28
C ASN A 81 -6.73 14.39 -12.55
N GLY A 82 -7.45 13.41 -13.05
CA GLY A 82 -7.32 12.78 -14.37
C GLY A 82 -5.94 12.36 -14.87
N LYS A 83 -4.88 12.48 -14.07
CA LYS A 83 -3.53 12.07 -14.46
C LYS A 83 -3.35 10.57 -14.25
N THR A 84 -3.32 9.83 -15.34
CA THR A 84 -2.91 8.42 -15.30
C THR A 84 -1.38 8.37 -15.22
N ILE A 85 -0.85 7.79 -14.16
CA ILE A 85 0.58 7.52 -14.03
C ILE A 85 0.88 6.22 -14.78
N LYS A 86 1.77 6.29 -15.77
CA LYS A 86 2.29 5.09 -16.45
C LYS A 86 3.25 4.36 -15.49
N GLY A 87 3.10 3.06 -15.36
CA GLY A 87 3.97 2.26 -14.49
C GLY A 87 3.27 1.04 -13.91
N VAL A 88 3.59 0.73 -12.66
CA VAL A 88 2.96 -0.37 -11.92
C VAL A 88 1.52 0.00 -11.57
N THR A 89 0.58 -0.85 -11.96
CA THR A 89 -0.84 -0.68 -11.64
C THR A 89 -1.20 -1.30 -10.29
N THR A 90 -2.38 -0.97 -9.79
CA THR A 90 -2.93 -1.59 -8.56
C THR A 90 -3.12 -3.10 -8.73
N GLU A 91 -3.53 -3.52 -9.91
CA GLU A 91 -3.71 -4.92 -10.28
C GLU A 91 -2.37 -5.66 -10.27
N ASP A 92 -1.30 -5.06 -10.78
CA ASP A 92 0.05 -5.62 -10.75
C ASP A 92 0.52 -5.89 -9.31
N ILE A 93 0.30 -4.92 -8.41
CA ILE A 93 0.66 -5.05 -6.98
C ILE A 93 -0.15 -6.17 -6.32
N THR A 94 -1.46 -6.20 -6.57
CA THR A 94 -2.36 -7.21 -6.01
C THR A 94 -1.98 -8.61 -6.48
N MET A 95 -1.69 -8.78 -7.77
CA MET A 95 -1.26 -10.06 -8.35
C MET A 95 0.07 -10.51 -7.77
N LEU A 96 1.07 -9.62 -7.70
CA LEU A 96 2.39 -9.94 -7.16
C LEU A 96 2.31 -10.35 -5.69
N ASN A 97 1.67 -9.54 -4.84
CA ASN A 97 1.52 -9.84 -3.41
C ASN A 97 0.77 -11.17 -3.20
N SER A 98 -0.30 -11.40 -3.96
CA SER A 98 -1.08 -12.64 -3.86
C SER A 98 -0.25 -13.88 -4.26
N ALA A 99 0.58 -13.76 -5.30
CA ALA A 99 1.49 -14.82 -5.72
C ALA A 99 2.53 -15.14 -4.63
N ILE A 100 3.14 -14.11 -4.04
CA ILE A 100 4.11 -14.27 -2.95
C ILE A 100 3.46 -14.91 -1.72
N TRP A 101 2.28 -14.44 -1.32
CA TRP A 101 1.57 -14.99 -0.16
C TRP A 101 1.16 -16.45 -0.38
N ARG A 102 0.71 -16.80 -1.60
CA ARG A 102 0.41 -18.20 -1.95
C ARG A 102 1.66 -19.07 -1.86
N ALA A 103 2.78 -18.63 -2.47
CA ALA A 103 4.03 -19.38 -2.43
C ALA A 103 4.52 -19.64 -0.99
N LYS A 104 4.46 -18.64 -0.11
CA LYS A 104 4.77 -18.79 1.32
C LYS A 104 3.83 -19.80 1.99
N LYS A 105 2.52 -19.68 1.77
CA LYS A 105 1.51 -20.58 2.36
C LYS A 105 1.69 -22.02 1.90
N ASP A 106 1.98 -22.26 0.62
CA ASP A 106 2.18 -23.59 0.05
C ASP A 106 3.41 -24.29 0.66
N LYS A 107 4.36 -23.53 1.18
CA LYS A 107 5.53 -24.00 1.93
C LYS A 107 5.32 -24.04 3.46
N GLY A 108 4.11 -23.74 3.94
CA GLY A 108 3.80 -23.72 5.37
C GLY A 108 4.40 -22.53 6.12
N LEU A 109 4.85 -21.48 5.42
CA LEU A 109 5.44 -20.28 6.01
C LEU A 109 4.38 -19.23 6.34
N GLY A 110 4.66 -18.44 7.38
CA GLY A 110 3.89 -17.25 7.73
C GLY A 110 4.17 -16.09 6.77
N LEU A 111 3.26 -15.12 6.71
CA LEU A 111 3.45 -13.94 5.87
C LEU A 111 4.68 -13.12 6.24
N ARG A 112 5.13 -13.21 7.50
CA ARG A 112 6.30 -12.49 8.03
C ARG A 112 7.63 -13.23 7.87
N ASP A 113 7.61 -14.47 7.41
CA ASP A 113 8.83 -15.24 7.22
C ASP A 113 9.61 -14.73 6.01
N ASP A 114 10.91 -14.95 6.04
CA ASP A 114 11.82 -14.48 5.00
C ASP A 114 11.55 -15.21 3.68
N LEU A 115 11.75 -14.51 2.57
CA LEU A 115 11.75 -15.07 1.22
C LEU A 115 13.20 -15.18 0.73
N SER A 116 13.60 -16.36 0.27
CA SER A 116 14.99 -16.61 -0.16
C SER A 116 15.35 -15.80 -1.40
N SER A 117 14.53 -15.88 -2.45
CA SER A 117 14.70 -15.03 -3.62
C SER A 117 13.39 -14.72 -4.32
N LEU A 118 13.35 -13.57 -4.96
CA LEU A 118 12.25 -13.11 -5.80
C LEU A 118 12.80 -12.53 -7.10
N GLU A 119 12.30 -13.02 -8.22
CA GLU A 119 12.54 -12.44 -9.52
C GLU A 119 11.26 -11.76 -10.02
N VAL A 120 11.34 -10.50 -10.45
CA VAL A 120 10.17 -9.71 -10.87
C VAL A 120 10.45 -8.96 -12.17
N PRO A 121 9.40 -8.66 -12.98
CA PRO A 121 9.54 -7.79 -14.14
C PRO A 121 10.16 -6.43 -13.78
N LEU A 122 10.97 -5.90 -14.68
CA LEU A 122 11.72 -4.63 -14.49
C LEU A 122 10.81 -3.45 -14.14
N LYS A 123 9.52 -3.48 -14.49
CA LYS A 123 8.54 -2.44 -14.12
C LYS A 123 8.42 -2.22 -12.62
N PHE A 124 8.75 -3.24 -11.78
CA PHE A 124 8.71 -3.14 -10.32
C PHE A 124 9.95 -2.50 -9.70
N LYS A 125 10.97 -2.16 -10.48
CA LYS A 125 12.22 -1.54 -10.00
C LYS A 125 11.99 -0.31 -9.11
N PRO A 126 11.04 0.61 -9.40
CA PRO A 126 10.78 1.75 -8.52
C PRO A 126 10.27 1.38 -7.12
N MET A 127 9.79 0.14 -6.94
CA MET A 127 9.24 -0.38 -5.68
C MET A 127 10.16 -1.40 -5.00
N GLU A 128 11.39 -1.56 -5.47
CA GLU A 128 12.34 -2.55 -4.97
C GLU A 128 12.48 -2.54 -3.44
N LYS A 129 12.76 -1.38 -2.87
CA LYS A 129 12.93 -1.22 -1.42
C LYS A 129 11.67 -1.61 -0.64
N ASP A 130 10.49 -1.24 -1.14
CA ASP A 130 9.21 -1.58 -0.50
C ASP A 130 8.96 -3.09 -0.57
N LEU A 131 9.20 -3.73 -1.72
CA LEU A 131 9.05 -5.18 -1.88
C LEU A 131 10.00 -5.96 -0.96
N VAL A 132 11.27 -5.57 -0.92
CA VAL A 132 12.27 -6.19 -0.05
C VAL A 132 11.87 -6.05 1.41
N ALA A 133 11.44 -4.86 1.83
CA ALA A 133 11.05 -4.61 3.22
C ALA A 133 9.74 -5.31 3.60
N ALA A 134 8.72 -5.29 2.74
CA ALA A 134 7.41 -5.86 3.04
C ALA A 134 7.42 -7.39 3.09
N HIS A 135 8.17 -8.03 2.20
CA HIS A 135 8.20 -9.49 2.07
C HIS A 135 9.45 -10.15 2.65
N ARG A 136 10.38 -9.34 3.21
CA ARG A 136 11.67 -9.79 3.77
C ARG A 136 12.48 -10.62 2.78
N ILE A 137 12.65 -10.07 1.57
CA ILE A 137 13.35 -10.74 0.48
C ILE A 137 14.86 -10.64 0.71
N LYS A 138 15.58 -11.77 0.65
CA LYS A 138 17.05 -11.80 0.76
C LYS A 138 17.72 -11.40 -0.55
N THR A 139 17.20 -11.91 -1.67
CA THR A 139 17.75 -11.62 -3.00
C THR A 139 16.64 -11.26 -3.95
N LEU A 140 16.68 -10.04 -4.53
CA LEU A 140 15.72 -9.60 -5.55
C LEU A 140 16.45 -9.41 -6.88
N THR A 141 15.92 -10.01 -7.93
CA THR A 141 16.44 -9.94 -9.31
C THR A 141 15.34 -9.53 -10.28
N TYR A 142 15.72 -9.19 -11.51
CA TYR A 142 14.78 -8.72 -12.52
C TYR A 142 14.74 -9.67 -13.71
N GLY A 143 13.54 -10.17 -14.05
CA GLY A 143 13.29 -11.12 -15.14
C GLY A 143 11.83 -11.57 -15.17
N GLU A 144 11.58 -12.82 -15.45
CA GLU A 144 10.26 -13.42 -15.34
C GLU A 144 9.92 -13.69 -13.87
N LEU A 145 8.61 -13.64 -13.53
CA LEU A 145 8.18 -13.82 -12.15
C LEU A 145 8.54 -15.22 -11.62
N THR A 146 9.51 -15.27 -10.74
CA THR A 146 9.94 -16.51 -10.06
C THR A 146 10.05 -16.27 -8.56
N ILE A 147 9.48 -17.16 -7.75
CA ILE A 147 9.42 -17.03 -6.30
C ILE A 147 10.07 -18.26 -5.68
N SER A 148 11.18 -18.06 -4.97
CA SER A 148 11.87 -19.11 -4.21
C SER A 148 11.78 -18.80 -2.71
N VAL A 149 11.17 -19.72 -2.01
CA VAL A 149 10.84 -19.59 -0.59
C VAL A 149 11.82 -20.41 0.25
#